data_00ba7fc5eb49f51834fcb5a604b9fc1b
#
_entry.id   00ba7fc5eb49f51834fcb5a604b9fc1b
#
_cell.length_a   1.000
_cell.length_b   1.000
_cell.length_c   1.000
_cell.angle_alpha   90.00
_cell.angle_beta   90.00
_cell.angle_gamma   90.00
#
_symmetry.space_group_name_H-M   'P 1'
#
loop_
_entity.id
_entity.type
_entity.pdbx_description
1 polymer ?
#
loop_
_entity_poly.entity_id
_entity_poly.type
_entity_poly.pdbx_seq_one_letter_code
_entity_poly.pdbx_strand_id
1 'polypeptide(L)'
;MARQLHHRVLAALGQALSLELTAVQQYLTHAALLEAWGDPLTADRFRQETVEEMRHSERIIQRMVSLGLAPAASQLQPVATATDLRGLLEVNTLLEDQLVRHYAEAHRFCQLVGDAEQAAFFSELLAEETAHAQDLAQWLRELNGPGVNSIHSPDLRPPTRAA
;
A
#
# COMPACT_ATOMS: atom_id res chain seq x y z
N MET A 1 17.19 12.09 29.72
CA MET A 1 17.93 11.19 28.80
C MET A 1 17.01 10.83 27.64
N ALA A 2 17.39 11.14 26.42
CA ALA A 2 16.64 10.69 25.24
C ALA A 2 16.69 9.16 25.22
N ARG A 3 15.51 8.51 25.21
CA ARG A 3 15.40 7.06 25.13
C ARG A 3 15.96 6.63 23.77
N GLN A 4 17.03 5.83 23.78
CA GLN A 4 17.63 5.34 22.54
C GLN A 4 16.63 4.43 21.85
N LEU A 5 16.19 4.84 20.67
CA LEU A 5 15.25 4.07 19.87
C LEU A 5 15.87 2.73 19.46
N HIS A 6 15.12 1.64 19.59
CA HIS A 6 15.61 0.32 19.24
C HIS A 6 15.82 0.21 17.72
N HIS A 7 16.96 -0.35 17.26
CA HIS A 7 17.31 -0.43 15.84
C HIS A 7 16.25 -1.15 14.97
N ARG A 8 15.55 -2.14 15.52
CA ARG A 8 14.42 -2.81 14.80
C ARG A 8 13.23 -1.89 14.59
N VAL A 9 12.99 -0.93 15.48
CA VAL A 9 11.92 0.06 15.29
C VAL A 9 12.31 1.01 14.16
N LEU A 10 13.58 1.42 14.08
CA LEU A 10 14.10 2.20 12.97
C LEU A 10 13.94 1.47 11.64
N ALA A 11 14.33 0.20 11.60
CA ALA A 11 14.17 -0.64 10.42
C ALA A 11 12.69 -0.80 10.02
N ALA A 12 11.79 -0.94 11.00
CA ALA A 12 10.35 -1.05 10.75
C ALA A 12 9.76 0.22 10.14
N LEU A 13 10.17 1.42 10.59
CA LEU A 13 9.76 2.69 9.98
C LEU A 13 10.27 2.81 8.54
N GLY A 14 11.52 2.47 8.28
CA GLY A 14 12.08 2.50 6.93
C GLY A 14 11.39 1.51 5.97
N GLN A 15 11.09 0.30 6.45
CA GLN A 15 10.37 -0.70 5.68
C GLN A 15 8.91 -0.29 5.43
N ALA A 16 8.24 0.29 6.42
CA ALA A 16 6.90 0.84 6.28
C ALA A 16 6.87 1.88 5.15
N LEU A 17 7.78 2.87 5.20
CA LEU A 17 7.85 3.90 4.16
C LEU A 17 8.08 3.31 2.76
N SER A 18 8.93 2.29 2.64
CA SER A 18 9.17 1.60 1.36
C SER A 18 7.93 0.89 0.83
N LEU A 19 7.14 0.26 1.71
CA LEU A 19 5.88 -0.41 1.34
C LEU A 19 4.81 0.60 0.91
N GLU A 20 4.63 1.69 1.66
CA GLU A 20 3.68 2.75 1.32
C GLU A 20 4.01 3.42 -0.02
N LEU A 21 5.27 3.77 -0.25
CA LEU A 21 5.69 4.34 -1.54
C LEU A 21 5.55 3.33 -2.69
N THR A 22 5.71 2.05 -2.43
CA THR A 22 5.39 0.97 -3.39
C THR A 22 3.90 0.97 -3.71
N ALA A 23 3.02 1.09 -2.71
CA ALA A 23 1.58 1.17 -2.89
C ALA A 23 1.17 2.42 -3.69
N VAL A 24 1.73 3.58 -3.38
CA VAL A 24 1.53 4.82 -4.17
C VAL A 24 1.82 4.58 -5.64
N GLN A 25 2.98 4.01 -5.97
CA GLN A 25 3.35 3.76 -7.35
C GLN A 25 2.43 2.72 -8.01
N GLN A 26 2.07 1.67 -7.30
CA GLN A 26 1.22 0.60 -7.83
C GLN A 26 -0.20 1.11 -8.11
N TYR A 27 -0.84 1.82 -7.16
CA TYR A 27 -2.18 2.38 -7.36
C TYR A 27 -2.23 3.41 -8.48
N LEU A 28 -1.21 4.29 -8.62
CA LEU A 28 -1.11 5.23 -9.75
C LEU A 28 -1.00 4.51 -11.09
N THR A 29 -0.22 3.44 -11.16
CA THR A 29 -0.07 2.64 -12.39
C THR A 29 -1.39 1.96 -12.74
N HIS A 30 -2.10 1.41 -11.76
CA HIS A 30 -3.40 0.77 -11.97
C HIS A 30 -4.46 1.78 -12.41
N ALA A 31 -4.48 2.99 -11.83
CA ALA A 31 -5.37 4.06 -12.28
C ALA A 31 -5.13 4.41 -13.76
N ALA A 32 -3.86 4.52 -14.16
CA ALA A 32 -3.51 4.79 -15.57
C ALA A 32 -3.92 3.64 -16.52
N LEU A 33 -3.78 2.38 -16.09
CA LEU A 33 -4.25 1.22 -16.86
C LEU A 33 -5.77 1.24 -17.03
N LEU A 34 -6.52 1.47 -15.96
CA LEU A 34 -7.99 1.53 -15.98
C LEU A 34 -8.49 2.65 -16.88
N GLU A 35 -7.84 3.81 -16.85
CA GLU A 35 -8.18 4.92 -17.74
C GLU A 35 -7.92 4.55 -19.20
N ALA A 36 -6.79 3.91 -19.50
CA ALA A 36 -6.48 3.41 -20.84
C ALA A 36 -7.45 2.32 -21.31
N TRP A 37 -8.03 1.57 -20.41
CA TRP A 37 -9.08 0.57 -20.70
C TRP A 37 -10.48 1.16 -20.82
N GLY A 38 -10.65 2.48 -20.61
CA GLY A 38 -11.93 3.18 -20.75
C GLY A 38 -12.81 3.12 -19.51
N ASP A 39 -12.22 2.88 -18.33
CA ASP A 39 -12.93 2.92 -17.04
C ASP A 39 -12.38 4.05 -16.12
N PRO A 40 -12.72 5.32 -16.44
CA PRO A 40 -12.26 6.46 -15.67
C PRO A 40 -12.84 6.50 -14.24
N LEU A 41 -14.02 5.95 -14.01
CA LEU A 41 -14.64 5.94 -12.68
C LEU A 41 -13.87 5.04 -11.72
N THR A 42 -13.48 3.86 -12.15
CA THR A 42 -12.64 2.97 -11.35
C THR A 42 -11.24 3.52 -11.22
N ALA A 43 -10.69 4.16 -12.27
CA ALA A 43 -9.40 4.85 -12.19
C ALA A 43 -9.38 5.93 -11.10
N ASP A 44 -10.45 6.72 -10.97
CA ASP A 44 -10.57 7.74 -9.92
C ASP A 44 -10.60 7.14 -8.52
N ARG A 45 -11.24 5.99 -8.33
CA ARG A 45 -11.21 5.26 -7.06
C ARG A 45 -9.78 4.86 -6.69
N PHE A 46 -8.99 4.32 -7.63
CA PHE A 46 -7.59 3.99 -7.40
C PHE A 46 -6.71 5.23 -7.12
N ARG A 47 -7.03 6.40 -7.71
CA ARG A 47 -6.37 7.66 -7.36
C ARG A 47 -6.67 8.10 -5.93
N GLN A 48 -7.88 7.85 -5.43
CA GLN A 48 -8.22 8.13 -4.03
C GLN A 48 -7.40 7.24 -3.08
N GLU A 49 -7.27 5.95 -3.36
CA GLU A 49 -6.38 5.07 -2.60
C GLU A 49 -4.94 5.61 -2.61
N THR A 50 -4.42 6.05 -3.76
CA THR A 50 -3.10 6.68 -3.85
C THR A 50 -2.94 7.86 -2.87
N VAL A 51 -3.96 8.68 -2.70
CA VAL A 51 -3.92 9.83 -1.78
C VAL A 51 -3.82 9.36 -0.33
N GLU A 52 -4.51 8.28 0.05
CA GLU A 52 -4.42 7.72 1.40
C GLU A 52 -3.00 7.15 1.67
N GLU A 53 -2.42 6.40 0.74
CA GLU A 53 -1.05 5.87 0.86
C GLU A 53 0.01 6.99 0.93
N MET A 54 -0.21 8.09 0.21
CA MET A 54 0.64 9.28 0.34
C MET A 54 0.55 9.90 1.74
N ARG A 55 -0.63 9.94 2.35
CA ARG A 55 -0.80 10.43 3.73
C ARG A 55 -0.11 9.52 4.75
N HIS A 56 -0.19 8.20 4.57
CA HIS A 56 0.56 7.25 5.40
C HIS A 56 2.06 7.48 5.27
N SER A 57 2.57 7.62 4.04
CA SER A 57 3.98 7.94 3.77
C SER A 57 4.41 9.23 4.47
N GLU A 58 3.60 10.30 4.38
CA GLU A 58 3.88 11.57 5.06
C GLU A 58 3.95 11.42 6.58
N ARG A 59 3.01 10.70 7.19
CA ARG A 59 3.00 10.43 8.64
C ARG A 59 4.24 9.68 9.10
N ILE A 60 4.70 8.69 8.31
CA ILE A 60 5.92 7.93 8.61
C ILE A 60 7.14 8.85 8.51
N ILE A 61 7.24 9.68 7.47
CA ILE A 61 8.33 10.65 7.31
C ILE A 61 8.35 11.62 8.49
N GLN A 62 7.21 12.20 8.85
CA GLN A 62 7.09 13.11 10.01
C GLN A 62 7.54 12.41 11.30
N ARG A 63 7.14 11.14 11.47
CA ARG A 63 7.56 10.33 12.61
C ARG A 63 9.07 10.11 12.63
N MET A 64 9.67 9.74 11.52
CA MET A 64 11.12 9.59 11.39
C MET A 64 11.86 10.89 11.71
N VAL A 65 11.41 12.01 11.15
CA VAL A 65 12.01 13.34 11.40
C VAL A 65 11.91 13.74 12.88
N SER A 66 10.77 13.46 13.53
CA SER A 66 10.61 13.75 14.97
C SER A 66 11.56 12.94 15.86
N LEU A 67 12.03 11.80 15.36
CA LEU A 67 13.03 10.94 16.01
C LEU A 67 14.49 11.28 15.63
N GLY A 68 14.68 12.37 14.87
CA GLY A 68 16.00 12.80 14.40
C GLY A 68 16.54 11.99 13.21
N LEU A 69 15.65 11.31 12.48
CA LEU A 69 15.99 10.49 11.32
C LEU A 69 15.53 11.15 10.03
N ALA A 70 16.31 11.05 8.97
CA ALA A 70 15.89 11.40 7.62
C ALA A 70 15.73 10.12 6.80
N PRO A 71 14.61 9.96 6.05
CA PRO A 71 14.48 8.86 5.11
C PRO A 71 15.57 8.99 4.03
N ALA A 72 16.49 8.02 3.96
CA ALA A 72 17.65 8.10 3.07
C ALA A 72 17.66 7.06 1.95
N ALA A 73 16.89 5.97 2.07
CA ALA A 73 16.99 4.83 1.17
C ALA A 73 15.71 4.00 1.15
N SER A 74 14.62 4.54 0.59
CA SER A 74 13.42 3.74 0.31
C SER A 74 13.71 2.77 -0.84
N GLN A 75 13.26 1.52 -0.70
CA GLN A 75 13.39 0.47 -1.70
C GLN A 75 12.01 0.09 -2.21
N LEU A 76 11.66 0.53 -3.42
CA LEU A 76 10.40 0.19 -4.04
C LEU A 76 10.42 -1.24 -4.57
N GLN A 77 9.34 -1.97 -4.37
CA GLN A 77 9.12 -3.24 -5.05
C GLN A 77 8.71 -2.98 -6.51
N PRO A 78 8.95 -3.93 -7.42
CA PRO A 78 8.40 -3.85 -8.77
C PRO A 78 6.87 -3.75 -8.73
N VAL A 79 6.31 -2.87 -9.57
CA VAL A 79 4.85 -2.76 -9.69
C VAL A 79 4.28 -4.06 -10.28
N ALA A 80 3.36 -4.69 -9.56
CA ALA A 80 2.59 -5.80 -10.09
C ALA A 80 1.41 -5.28 -10.91
N THR A 81 1.21 -5.82 -12.10
CA THR A 81 0.10 -5.46 -13.01
C THR A 81 -0.71 -6.69 -13.39
N ALA A 82 -1.87 -6.46 -13.99
CA ALA A 82 -2.76 -7.48 -14.52
C ALA A 82 -3.44 -6.98 -15.80
N THR A 83 -4.24 -7.82 -16.44
CA THR A 83 -4.91 -7.50 -17.71
C THR A 83 -6.37 -7.09 -17.55
N ASP A 84 -6.90 -7.15 -16.33
CA ASP A 84 -8.26 -6.76 -15.99
C ASP A 84 -8.37 -6.22 -14.55
N LEU A 85 -9.53 -5.66 -14.21
CA LEU A 85 -9.79 -5.08 -12.89
C LEU A 85 -9.65 -6.11 -11.77
N ARG A 86 -10.14 -7.34 -11.99
CA ARG A 86 -10.03 -8.41 -10.99
C ARG A 86 -8.57 -8.66 -10.62
N GLY A 87 -7.73 -8.88 -11.63
CA GLY A 87 -6.30 -9.13 -11.41
C GLY A 87 -5.59 -7.95 -10.74
N LEU A 88 -5.97 -6.69 -11.07
CA LEU A 88 -5.44 -5.51 -10.37
C LEU A 88 -5.83 -5.50 -8.88
N LEU A 89 -7.08 -5.86 -8.57
CA LEU A 89 -7.52 -5.95 -7.17
C LEU A 89 -6.83 -7.09 -6.42
N GLU A 90 -6.60 -8.24 -7.07
CA GLU A 90 -5.88 -9.38 -6.47
C GLU A 90 -4.44 -9.00 -6.11
N VAL A 91 -3.70 -8.32 -7.00
CA VAL A 91 -2.32 -7.91 -6.70
C VAL A 91 -2.25 -6.79 -5.67
N ASN A 92 -3.25 -5.90 -5.62
CA ASN A 92 -3.35 -4.91 -4.55
C ASN A 92 -3.66 -5.57 -3.20
N THR A 93 -4.56 -6.55 -3.15
CA THR A 93 -4.82 -7.32 -1.93
C THR A 93 -3.55 -7.95 -1.37
N LEU A 94 -2.67 -8.48 -2.21
CA LEU A 94 -1.38 -9.03 -1.76
C LEU A 94 -0.47 -7.96 -1.15
N LEU A 95 -0.47 -6.75 -1.68
CA LEU A 95 0.33 -5.64 -1.16
C LEU A 95 -0.24 -5.13 0.17
N GLU A 96 -1.56 -4.96 0.27
CA GLU A 96 -2.23 -4.59 1.53
C GLU A 96 -1.98 -5.63 2.63
N ASP A 97 -2.02 -6.92 2.30
CA ASP A 97 -1.68 -7.99 3.23
C ASP A 97 -0.22 -7.91 3.73
N GLN A 98 0.70 -7.42 2.91
CA GLN A 98 2.08 -7.15 3.34
C GLN A 98 2.14 -5.98 4.32
N LEU A 99 1.43 -4.89 4.04
CA LEU A 99 1.33 -3.73 4.92
C LEU A 99 0.73 -4.11 6.28
N VAL A 100 -0.42 -4.77 6.28
CA VAL A 100 -1.08 -5.24 7.51
C VAL A 100 -0.16 -6.12 8.35
N ARG A 101 0.51 -7.09 7.73
CA ARG A 101 1.46 -7.96 8.45
C ARG A 101 2.64 -7.18 9.00
N HIS A 102 3.19 -6.27 8.21
CA HIS A 102 4.32 -5.44 8.63
C HIS A 102 3.95 -4.58 9.86
N TYR A 103 2.82 -3.89 9.83
CA TYR A 103 2.37 -3.06 10.95
C TYR A 103 2.02 -3.88 12.18
N ALA A 104 1.40 -5.05 12.01
CA ALA A 104 1.12 -5.95 13.13
C ALA A 104 2.40 -6.45 13.82
N GLU A 105 3.43 -6.80 13.05
CA GLU A 105 4.73 -7.22 13.58
C GLU A 105 5.46 -6.07 14.28
N ALA A 106 5.48 -4.88 13.66
CA ALA A 106 6.09 -3.69 14.23
C ALA A 106 5.41 -3.27 15.53
N HIS A 107 4.07 -3.24 15.56
CA HIS A 107 3.29 -2.95 16.76
C HIS A 107 3.62 -3.93 17.89
N ARG A 108 3.55 -5.23 17.63
CA ARG A 108 3.86 -6.28 18.62
C ARG A 108 5.29 -6.17 19.14
N PHE A 109 6.25 -5.89 18.27
CA PHE A 109 7.64 -5.72 18.70
C PHE A 109 7.80 -4.49 19.62
N CYS A 110 7.18 -3.36 19.29
CA CYS A 110 7.20 -2.16 20.13
C CYS A 110 6.60 -2.42 21.53
N GLN A 111 5.52 -3.19 21.60
CA GLN A 111 4.94 -3.64 22.89
C GLN A 111 5.94 -4.47 23.69
N LEU A 112 6.62 -5.43 23.05
CA LEU A 112 7.61 -6.30 23.69
C LEU A 112 8.77 -5.53 24.31
N VAL A 113 9.26 -4.48 23.65
CA VAL A 113 10.38 -3.65 24.15
C VAL A 113 9.90 -2.48 25.02
N GLY A 114 8.60 -2.39 25.30
CA GLY A 114 8.00 -1.37 26.13
C GLY A 114 8.03 0.03 25.49
N ASP A 115 8.08 0.13 24.16
CA ASP A 115 7.99 1.39 23.42
C ASP A 115 6.54 1.73 23.09
N ALA A 116 5.82 2.23 24.10
CA ALA A 116 4.39 2.51 24.00
C ALA A 116 4.06 3.56 22.92
N GLU A 117 4.94 4.51 22.69
CA GLU A 117 4.73 5.59 21.72
C GLU A 117 4.78 5.06 20.29
N GLN A 118 5.77 4.23 19.96
CA GLN A 118 5.86 3.61 18.64
C GLN A 118 4.80 2.50 18.47
N ALA A 119 4.47 1.78 19.55
CA ALA A 119 3.38 0.81 19.51
C ALA A 119 2.04 1.48 19.14
N ALA A 120 1.72 2.64 19.72
CA ALA A 120 0.53 3.41 19.36
C ALA A 120 0.56 3.87 17.90
N PHE A 121 1.68 4.40 17.43
CA PHE A 121 1.85 4.83 16.04
C PHE A 121 1.59 3.71 15.03
N PHE A 122 2.23 2.55 15.22
CA PHE A 122 2.00 1.40 14.34
C PHE A 122 0.60 0.80 14.46
N SER A 123 -0.03 0.91 15.64
CA SER A 123 -1.42 0.45 15.84
C SER A 123 -2.43 1.26 15.03
N GLU A 124 -2.24 2.57 14.91
CA GLU A 124 -3.10 3.43 14.10
C GLU A 124 -3.01 3.05 12.62
N LEU A 125 -1.80 2.94 12.07
CA LEU A 125 -1.59 2.52 10.68
C LEU A 125 -2.12 1.10 10.43
N LEU A 126 -1.91 0.18 11.38
CA LEU A 126 -2.47 -1.17 11.29
C LEU A 126 -4.00 -1.17 11.15
N ALA A 127 -4.69 -0.32 11.90
CA ALA A 127 -6.15 -0.22 11.84
C ALA A 127 -6.61 0.31 10.48
N GLU A 128 -5.93 1.32 9.93
CA GLU A 128 -6.25 1.91 8.63
C GLU A 128 -6.00 0.91 7.50
N GLU A 129 -4.84 0.25 7.46
CA GLU A 129 -4.52 -0.77 6.45
C GLU A 129 -5.43 -2.01 6.54
N THR A 130 -5.83 -2.39 7.75
CA THR A 130 -6.81 -3.47 7.92
C THR A 130 -8.15 -3.10 7.29
N ALA A 131 -8.59 -1.86 7.41
CA ALA A 131 -9.80 -1.37 6.76
C ALA A 131 -9.67 -1.38 5.24
N HIS A 132 -8.54 -0.90 4.68
CA HIS A 132 -8.25 -0.96 3.24
C HIS A 132 -8.29 -2.39 2.70
N ALA A 133 -7.62 -3.33 3.37
CA ALA A 133 -7.63 -4.74 2.98
C ALA A 133 -9.05 -5.34 2.99
N GLN A 134 -9.89 -4.95 3.95
CA GLN A 134 -11.29 -5.38 4.01
C GLN A 134 -12.13 -4.80 2.85
N ASP A 135 -11.94 -3.53 2.52
CA ASP A 135 -12.63 -2.86 1.41
C ASP A 135 -12.27 -3.50 0.06
N LEU A 136 -11.00 -3.80 -0.18
CA LEU A 136 -10.56 -4.53 -1.38
C LEU A 136 -11.16 -5.93 -1.45
N ALA A 137 -11.16 -6.66 -0.34
CA ALA A 137 -11.74 -8.00 -0.27
C ALA A 137 -13.24 -7.98 -0.54
N GLN A 138 -13.95 -6.96 -0.06
CA GLN A 138 -15.36 -6.77 -0.36
C GLN A 138 -15.57 -6.46 -1.85
N TRP A 139 -14.80 -5.56 -2.42
CA TRP A 139 -14.88 -5.21 -3.84
C TRP A 139 -14.64 -6.43 -4.74
N LEU A 140 -13.65 -7.27 -4.43
CA LEU A 140 -13.43 -8.54 -5.13
C LEU A 140 -14.64 -9.48 -5.03
N ARG A 141 -15.30 -9.57 -3.88
CA ARG A 141 -16.52 -10.37 -3.72
C ARG A 141 -17.66 -9.84 -4.58
N GLU A 142 -17.83 -8.53 -4.65
CA GLU A 142 -18.86 -7.88 -5.47
C GLU A 142 -18.68 -8.16 -6.96
N LEU A 143 -17.44 -8.15 -7.45
CA LEU A 143 -17.11 -8.51 -8.83
C LEU A 143 -17.37 -10.00 -9.13
N ASN A 144 -17.36 -10.87 -8.12
CA ASN A 144 -17.63 -12.30 -8.25
C ASN A 144 -19.13 -12.65 -8.15
N GLY A 145 -19.97 -11.68 -7.79
CA GLY A 145 -21.42 -11.88 -7.65
C GLY A 145 -22.13 -12.15 -8.98
N PRO A 146 -23.28 -12.84 -8.98
CA PRO A 146 -24.06 -13.09 -10.19
C PRO A 146 -24.63 -11.76 -10.69
N GLY A 147 -24.11 -11.20 -11.78
CA GLY A 147 -24.68 -10.01 -12.44
C GLY A 147 -23.69 -9.00 -13.00
N VAL A 148 -22.39 -9.14 -12.79
CA VAL A 148 -21.42 -8.23 -13.40
C VAL A 148 -20.93 -8.82 -14.72
N ASN A 149 -21.47 -8.32 -15.83
CA ASN A 149 -20.93 -8.60 -17.16
C ASN A 149 -19.48 -8.10 -17.22
N SER A 150 -18.56 -9.01 -17.52
CA SER A 150 -17.18 -8.69 -17.83
C SER A 150 -17.14 -7.63 -18.93
N ILE A 151 -16.72 -6.42 -18.59
CA ILE A 151 -16.31 -5.45 -19.61
C ILE A 151 -15.06 -6.04 -20.23
N HIS A 152 -15.20 -6.50 -21.47
CA HIS A 152 -14.11 -7.07 -22.25
C HIS A 152 -13.09 -5.94 -22.51
N SER A 153 -11.92 -6.05 -21.93
CA SER A 153 -10.80 -5.14 -22.25
C SER A 153 -10.37 -5.35 -23.69
N PRO A 154 -10.19 -4.27 -24.46
CA PRO A 154 -9.56 -4.39 -25.77
C PRO A 154 -8.13 -4.91 -25.60
N ASP A 155 -7.73 -5.81 -26.48
CA ASP A 155 -6.46 -6.52 -26.52
C ASP A 155 -5.28 -5.52 -26.67
N LEU A 156 -4.75 -5.02 -25.55
CA LEU A 156 -3.56 -4.19 -25.53
C LEU A 156 -2.33 -5.09 -25.39
N ARG A 157 -1.70 -5.37 -26.54
CA ARG A 157 -0.39 -6.03 -26.54
C ARG A 157 0.63 -5.22 -25.76
N PRO A 158 1.48 -5.85 -24.94
CA PRO A 158 2.55 -5.14 -24.28
C PRO A 158 3.50 -4.50 -25.31
N PRO A 159 4.09 -3.32 -25.00
CA PRO A 159 5.05 -2.71 -25.89
C PRO A 159 6.24 -3.66 -26.09
N THR A 160 6.52 -3.99 -27.34
CA THR A 160 7.71 -4.75 -27.72
C THR A 160 8.94 -3.96 -27.31
N ARG A 161 9.84 -4.58 -26.54
CA ARG A 161 11.17 -3.99 -26.27
C ARG A 161 11.82 -3.68 -27.61
N ALA A 162 12.16 -2.40 -27.82
CA ALA A 162 13.09 -2.03 -28.87
C ALA A 162 14.47 -2.59 -28.55
N ALA A 163 15.08 -3.23 -29.53
CA ALA A 163 16.44 -3.75 -29.46
C ALA A 163 17.47 -2.61 -29.36
#